data_a12e7c5c31c93fd34ac2657390c83e0e
#
_entry.id   a12e7c5c31c93fd34ac2657390c83e0e
#
_cell.length_a   1.000
_cell.length_b   1.000
_cell.length_c   1.000
_cell.angle_alpha   90.00
_cell.angle_beta   90.00
_cell.angle_gamma   90.00
#
_symmetry.space_group_name_H-M   'P 1'
#
loop_
_entity.id
_entity.type
_entity.pdbx_description
1 polymer ?
#
loop_
_entity_poly.entity_id
_entity_poly.type
_entity_poly.pdbx_seq_one_letter_code
_entity_poly.pdbx_strand_id
1 'polypeptide(L)'
;MNNITLAPVQTDQPSHLMPVFGRQPISFVRGRGSYLYTEDGTEYFDALTGIAVCGLGHAHPVIAEAIAEQAATLIHTSNLFEVPWQTAAAQKLAEVAGMEEVFFSNSGAESNEGAIKIARKFGYMQGIANPKIIVAEHSFHGRTMATLSATGNKKVQEGFGPLVEGFIRVPFGDIEAIEEAAIHHPDIVAIFVEPIQGEGGVNTAPQGFSYLEEIRQICNQHNWLMMLDEVQTGNGRTGEYF
;
A
#
# COMPACT_ATOMS: atom_id res chain seq x y z
N MET A 1 37.54 -1.90 -7.03
CA MET A 1 36.16 -2.39 -7.17
C MET A 1 35.89 -2.57 -8.65
N ASN A 2 35.64 -3.79 -9.11
CA ASN A 2 35.32 -4.02 -10.52
C ASN A 2 33.94 -3.40 -10.80
N ASN A 3 33.89 -2.37 -11.62
CA ASN A 3 32.64 -1.83 -12.12
C ASN A 3 31.94 -2.93 -12.94
N ILE A 4 30.91 -3.54 -12.37
CA ILE A 4 30.02 -4.39 -13.13
C ILE A 4 29.16 -3.45 -13.99
N THR A 5 29.63 -3.23 -15.22
CA THR A 5 28.80 -2.55 -16.23
C THR A 5 27.84 -3.59 -16.77
N LEU A 6 26.57 -3.51 -16.38
CA LEU A 6 25.54 -4.31 -17.02
C LEU A 6 25.45 -3.87 -18.48
N ALA A 7 25.61 -4.80 -19.41
CA ALA A 7 25.40 -4.51 -20.83
C ALA A 7 23.95 -4.02 -21.04
N PRO A 8 23.72 -3.02 -21.88
CA PRO A 8 22.37 -2.59 -22.20
C PRO A 8 21.56 -3.76 -22.75
N VAL A 9 20.34 -3.94 -22.27
CA VAL A 9 19.43 -4.97 -22.77
C VAL A 9 19.07 -4.62 -24.20
N GLN A 10 19.45 -5.47 -25.17
CA GLN A 10 19.05 -5.30 -26.57
C GLN A 10 17.53 -5.44 -26.68
N THR A 11 16.86 -4.39 -27.10
CA THR A 11 15.38 -4.30 -27.18
C THR A 11 14.76 -5.18 -28.26
N ASP A 12 15.58 -5.73 -29.17
CA ASP A 12 15.15 -6.61 -30.27
C ASP A 12 15.00 -8.10 -29.84
N GLN A 13 15.35 -8.43 -28.62
CA GLN A 13 15.14 -9.79 -28.09
C GLN A 13 13.69 -9.95 -27.59
N PRO A 14 13.06 -11.10 -27.78
CA PRO A 14 11.73 -11.36 -27.22
C PRO A 14 11.78 -11.22 -25.70
N SER A 15 10.84 -10.44 -25.16
CA SER A 15 10.72 -10.27 -23.71
C SER A 15 10.32 -11.59 -23.06
N HIS A 16 11.09 -12.05 -22.06
CA HIS A 16 10.73 -13.19 -21.20
C HIS A 16 9.82 -12.77 -20.03
N LEU A 17 9.42 -11.52 -19.97
CA LEU A 17 8.50 -11.02 -18.94
C LEU A 17 7.05 -11.37 -19.33
N MET A 18 6.31 -11.93 -18.38
CA MET A 18 4.89 -12.22 -18.58
C MET A 18 4.14 -10.91 -18.94
N PRO A 19 3.30 -10.90 -19.99
CA PRO A 19 2.65 -9.68 -20.49
C PRO A 19 1.43 -9.28 -19.63
N VAL A 20 1.63 -9.09 -18.34
CA VAL A 20 0.58 -8.71 -17.38
C VAL A 20 0.35 -7.19 -17.29
N PHE A 21 1.24 -6.39 -17.87
CA PHE A 21 1.13 -4.93 -17.91
C PHE A 21 1.30 -4.40 -19.33
N GLY A 22 0.47 -3.42 -19.72
CA GLY A 22 0.66 -2.62 -20.94
C GLY A 22 1.80 -1.62 -20.72
N ARG A 23 3.01 -1.93 -21.23
CA ARG A 23 4.18 -1.05 -21.09
C ARG A 23 4.19 0.01 -22.17
N GLN A 24 4.60 1.22 -21.78
CA GLN A 24 4.96 2.26 -22.74
C GLN A 24 6.28 1.90 -23.42
N PRO A 25 6.47 2.20 -24.72
CA PRO A 25 7.69 1.90 -25.46
C PRO A 25 8.83 2.88 -25.16
N ILE A 26 9.07 3.15 -23.89
CA ILE A 26 10.11 4.06 -23.40
C ILE A 26 10.96 3.29 -22.39
N SER A 27 12.28 3.34 -22.53
CA SER A 27 13.23 2.75 -21.60
C SER A 27 14.04 3.84 -20.90
N PHE A 28 13.90 3.90 -19.58
CA PHE A 28 14.72 4.81 -18.76
C PHE A 28 15.93 4.05 -18.21
N VAL A 29 17.11 4.62 -18.39
CA VAL A 29 18.40 4.03 -17.96
C VAL A 29 19.03 4.76 -16.78
N ARG A 30 18.56 5.97 -16.48
CA ARG A 30 19.08 6.80 -15.40
C ARG A 30 17.98 7.71 -14.85
N GLY A 31 18.08 8.03 -13.55
CA GLY A 31 17.25 9.04 -12.89
C GLY A 31 18.08 9.95 -11.99
N ARG A 32 17.66 11.20 -11.81
CA ARG A 32 18.24 12.14 -10.86
C ARG A 32 17.19 13.14 -10.38
N GLY A 33 16.93 13.17 -9.08
CA GLY A 33 15.87 14.01 -8.52
C GLY A 33 14.52 13.68 -9.16
N SER A 34 13.85 14.65 -9.72
CA SER A 34 12.55 14.48 -10.40
C SER A 34 12.66 14.21 -11.91
N TYR A 35 13.82 13.78 -12.41
CA TYR A 35 14.03 13.57 -13.84
C TYR A 35 14.51 12.16 -14.15
N LEU A 36 14.02 11.62 -15.27
CA LEU A 36 14.40 10.36 -15.87
C LEU A 36 15.04 10.59 -17.23
N TYR A 37 15.94 9.71 -17.64
CA TYR A 37 16.70 9.85 -18.87
C TYR A 37 16.69 8.54 -19.65
N THR A 38 16.45 8.62 -20.93
CA THR A 38 16.61 7.52 -21.90
C THR A 38 18.08 7.34 -22.28
N GLU A 39 18.40 6.29 -23.02
CA GLU A 39 19.77 5.96 -23.44
C GLU A 39 20.37 7.05 -24.35
N ASP A 40 19.57 7.66 -25.21
CA ASP A 40 19.97 8.79 -26.07
C ASP A 40 20.11 10.14 -25.33
N GLY A 41 19.82 10.15 -24.01
CA GLY A 41 19.94 11.33 -23.18
C GLY A 41 18.70 12.21 -23.13
N THR A 42 17.59 11.82 -23.76
CA THR A 42 16.34 12.58 -23.67
C THR A 42 15.86 12.61 -22.21
N GLU A 43 15.54 13.81 -21.75
CA GLU A 43 15.11 14.09 -20.38
C GLU A 43 13.57 14.10 -20.27
N TYR A 44 13.05 13.47 -19.23
CA TYR A 44 11.63 13.45 -18.87
C TYR A 44 11.44 13.89 -17.42
N PHE A 45 10.49 14.79 -17.18
CA PHE A 45 10.03 15.09 -15.82
C PHE A 45 9.16 13.95 -15.31
N ASP A 46 9.55 13.34 -14.19
CA ASP A 46 8.82 12.23 -13.57
C ASP A 46 7.77 12.73 -12.59
N ALA A 47 6.56 12.97 -13.08
CA ALA A 47 5.40 13.32 -12.27
C ALA A 47 4.67 12.06 -11.71
N LEU A 48 5.11 10.85 -12.11
CA LEU A 48 4.53 9.59 -11.64
C LEU A 48 5.24 9.04 -10.39
N THR A 49 6.55 9.30 -10.28
CA THR A 49 7.41 8.88 -9.17
C THR A 49 7.37 7.37 -8.85
N GLY A 50 7.18 6.53 -9.88
CA GLY A 50 7.00 5.09 -9.70
C GLY A 50 5.69 4.71 -8.99
N ILE A 51 4.63 5.47 -9.21
CA ILE A 51 3.33 5.39 -8.50
C ILE A 51 3.54 5.68 -7.00
N ALA A 52 3.98 6.92 -6.71
CA ALA A 52 4.25 7.48 -5.37
C ALA A 52 5.38 6.79 -4.56
N VAL A 53 6.25 5.99 -5.19
CA VAL A 53 7.34 5.27 -4.50
C VAL A 53 8.57 6.15 -4.27
N CYS A 54 8.99 6.93 -5.29
CA CYS A 54 10.23 7.72 -5.24
C CYS A 54 10.01 9.10 -4.60
N GLY A 55 9.49 9.16 -3.37
CA GLY A 55 9.14 10.41 -2.69
C GLY A 55 10.31 11.39 -2.51
N LEU A 56 11.55 10.91 -2.41
CA LEU A 56 12.77 11.72 -2.31
C LEU A 56 13.47 11.92 -3.66
N GLY A 57 12.84 11.49 -4.76
CA GLY A 57 13.41 11.53 -6.10
C GLY A 57 14.38 10.38 -6.38
N HIS A 58 14.85 10.34 -7.64
CA HIS A 58 15.76 9.32 -8.12
C HIS A 58 17.20 9.56 -7.66
N ALA A 59 17.90 8.48 -7.35
CA ALA A 59 19.32 8.46 -6.98
C ALA A 59 19.67 9.45 -5.85
N HIS A 60 18.81 9.53 -4.82
CA HIS A 60 19.07 10.37 -3.65
C HIS A 60 20.37 9.91 -2.97
N PRO A 61 21.40 10.80 -2.81
CA PRO A 61 22.74 10.37 -2.44
C PRO A 61 22.80 9.68 -1.06
N VAL A 62 22.09 10.20 -0.08
CA VAL A 62 22.08 9.62 1.28
C VAL A 62 21.48 8.21 1.29
N ILE A 63 20.41 7.97 0.51
CA ILE A 63 19.80 6.63 0.39
C ILE A 63 20.75 5.67 -0.32
N ALA A 64 21.35 6.11 -1.43
CA ALA A 64 22.28 5.30 -2.21
C ALA A 64 23.50 4.88 -1.36
N GLU A 65 24.07 5.81 -0.59
CA GLU A 65 25.20 5.56 0.30
C GLU A 65 24.81 4.60 1.43
N ALA A 66 23.70 4.82 2.12
CA ALA A 66 23.23 3.96 3.21
C ALA A 66 22.96 2.52 2.74
N ILE A 67 22.35 2.35 1.56
CA ILE A 67 22.11 1.03 0.98
C ILE A 67 23.44 0.35 0.63
N ALA A 68 24.38 1.07 0.02
CA ALA A 68 25.68 0.51 -0.36
C ALA A 68 26.49 0.06 0.87
N GLU A 69 26.52 0.86 1.93
CA GLU A 69 27.18 0.54 3.18
C GLU A 69 26.54 -0.69 3.85
N GLN A 70 25.22 -0.70 3.98
CA GLN A 70 24.51 -1.81 4.61
C GLN A 70 24.63 -3.11 3.80
N ALA A 71 24.53 -3.03 2.48
CA ALA A 71 24.70 -4.19 1.60
C ALA A 71 26.12 -4.80 1.69
N ALA A 72 27.14 -3.97 1.91
CA ALA A 72 28.52 -4.41 2.12
C ALA A 72 28.77 -4.97 3.54
N THR A 73 27.87 -4.69 4.50
CA THR A 73 28.02 -5.09 5.90
C THR A 73 27.21 -6.34 6.21
N LEU A 74 25.91 -6.32 5.97
CA LEU A 74 24.99 -7.41 6.29
C LEU A 74 23.68 -7.26 5.54
N ILE A 75 23.31 -8.28 4.76
CA ILE A 75 22.08 -8.24 3.94
C ILE A 75 20.90 -8.84 4.70
N HIS A 76 21.04 -10.03 5.30
CA HIS A 76 19.91 -10.73 5.92
C HIS A 76 20.35 -11.76 6.95
N THR A 77 19.58 -11.89 8.04
CA THR A 77 19.84 -12.86 9.12
C THR A 77 18.61 -13.67 9.54
N SER A 78 17.45 -13.52 8.88
CA SER A 78 16.16 -14.05 9.33
C SER A 78 15.61 -13.35 10.59
N ASN A 79 14.27 -13.40 10.76
CA ASN A 79 13.57 -12.95 11.98
C ASN A 79 13.81 -13.82 13.22
N LEU A 80 14.67 -14.84 13.10
CA LEU A 80 15.16 -15.62 14.26
C LEU A 80 16.18 -14.85 15.11
N PHE A 81 16.72 -13.78 14.57
CA PHE A 81 17.72 -12.94 15.21
C PHE A 81 17.30 -11.48 15.21
N GLU A 82 17.79 -10.73 16.16
CA GLU A 82 17.57 -9.28 16.21
C GLU A 82 18.33 -8.60 15.07
N VAL A 83 17.66 -7.66 14.40
CA VAL A 83 18.23 -6.81 13.36
C VAL A 83 18.16 -5.36 13.84
N PRO A 84 19.28 -4.75 14.26
CA PRO A 84 19.29 -3.42 14.87
C PRO A 84 18.59 -2.33 14.06
N TRP A 85 18.81 -2.32 12.73
CA TRP A 85 18.18 -1.35 11.83
C TRP A 85 16.66 -1.56 11.72
N GLN A 86 16.19 -2.80 11.78
CA GLN A 86 14.76 -3.10 11.78
C GLN A 86 14.10 -2.56 13.07
N THR A 87 14.76 -2.77 14.21
CA THR A 87 14.28 -2.26 15.52
C THR A 87 14.23 -0.73 15.53
N ALA A 88 15.29 -0.07 15.06
CA ALA A 88 15.34 1.40 14.99
C ALA A 88 14.26 1.96 14.02
N ALA A 89 14.06 1.32 12.87
CA ALA A 89 13.02 1.72 11.94
C ALA A 89 11.62 1.52 12.53
N ALA A 90 11.36 0.40 13.22
CA ALA A 90 10.09 0.14 13.89
C ALA A 90 9.80 1.19 14.95
N GLN A 91 10.78 1.53 15.80
CA GLN A 91 10.64 2.58 16.81
C GLN A 91 10.26 3.92 16.19
N LYS A 92 10.97 4.32 15.12
CA LYS A 92 10.69 5.61 14.45
C LYS A 92 9.32 5.63 13.78
N LEU A 93 8.93 4.54 13.13
CA LEU A 93 7.61 4.42 12.50
C LEU A 93 6.49 4.45 13.54
N ALA A 94 6.62 3.70 14.64
CA ALA A 94 5.64 3.71 15.73
C ALA A 94 5.46 5.12 16.31
N GLU A 95 6.57 5.85 16.55
CA GLU A 95 6.56 7.23 17.04
C GLU A 95 5.80 8.17 16.10
N VAL A 96 6.12 8.18 14.79
CA VAL A 96 5.51 9.13 13.84
C VAL A 96 4.10 8.76 13.42
N ALA A 97 3.72 7.48 13.51
CA ALA A 97 2.37 6.99 13.24
C ALA A 97 1.44 7.06 14.46
N GLY A 98 1.98 7.33 15.66
CA GLY A 98 1.21 7.27 16.91
C GLY A 98 0.70 5.86 17.23
N MET A 99 1.43 4.82 16.82
CA MET A 99 1.11 3.41 17.01
C MET A 99 2.10 2.76 17.98
N GLU A 100 1.75 1.60 18.52
CA GLU A 100 2.59 0.89 19.49
C GLU A 100 3.56 -0.09 18.84
N GLU A 101 3.14 -0.75 17.74
CA GLU A 101 3.89 -1.84 17.12
C GLU A 101 3.91 -1.73 15.59
N VAL A 102 4.95 -2.29 14.99
CA VAL A 102 5.17 -2.30 13.54
C VAL A 102 5.42 -3.72 13.06
N PHE A 103 4.72 -4.13 12.01
CA PHE A 103 4.97 -5.34 11.26
C PHE A 103 5.53 -5.00 9.88
N PHE A 104 6.73 -5.49 9.56
CA PHE A 104 7.33 -5.29 8.25
C PHE A 104 6.94 -6.39 7.26
N SER A 105 6.64 -5.99 6.04
CA SER A 105 6.33 -6.87 4.92
C SER A 105 7.04 -6.39 3.65
N ASN A 106 6.93 -7.15 2.54
CA ASN A 106 7.66 -6.83 1.31
C ASN A 106 6.86 -5.94 0.34
N SER A 107 5.58 -5.75 0.59
CA SER A 107 4.70 -4.97 -0.30
C SER A 107 3.46 -4.46 0.44
N GLY A 108 2.81 -3.44 -0.12
CA GLY A 108 1.51 -2.97 0.36
C GLY A 108 0.43 -4.07 0.34
N ALA A 109 0.45 -4.96 -0.67
CA ALA A 109 -0.46 -6.10 -0.71
C ALA A 109 -0.25 -7.04 0.49
N GLU A 110 1.00 -7.36 0.87
CA GLU A 110 1.29 -8.17 2.05
C GLU A 110 0.92 -7.46 3.36
N SER A 111 1.15 -6.15 3.45
CA SER A 111 0.71 -5.35 4.61
C SER A 111 -0.81 -5.41 4.76
N ASN A 112 -1.54 -5.25 3.67
CA ASN A 112 -3.00 -5.30 3.66
C ASN A 112 -3.54 -6.71 3.95
N GLU A 113 -2.88 -7.77 3.48
CA GLU A 113 -3.19 -9.16 3.91
C GLU A 113 -3.01 -9.32 5.42
N GLY A 114 -1.94 -8.74 5.98
CA GLY A 114 -1.69 -8.69 7.42
C GLY A 114 -2.82 -7.98 8.17
N ALA A 115 -3.23 -6.80 7.71
CA ALA A 115 -4.31 -6.01 8.28
C ALA A 115 -5.67 -6.76 8.23
N ILE A 116 -6.01 -7.38 7.11
CA ILE A 116 -7.21 -8.21 6.95
C ILE A 116 -7.18 -9.40 7.94
N LYS A 117 -6.03 -10.05 8.10
CA LYS A 117 -5.86 -11.15 9.07
C LYS A 117 -6.04 -10.67 10.51
N ILE A 118 -5.50 -9.50 10.86
CA ILE A 118 -5.66 -8.88 12.19
C ILE A 118 -7.15 -8.62 12.45
N ALA A 119 -7.86 -8.00 11.51
CA ALA A 119 -9.29 -7.74 11.66
C ALA A 119 -10.10 -9.03 11.85
N ARG A 120 -9.83 -10.08 11.07
CA ARG A 120 -10.47 -11.38 11.24
C ARG A 120 -10.14 -12.03 12.58
N LYS A 121 -8.89 -11.95 13.03
CA LYS A 121 -8.47 -12.47 14.33
C LYS A 121 -9.12 -11.71 15.48
N PHE A 122 -9.23 -10.39 15.37
CA PHE A 122 -9.93 -9.54 16.33
C PHE A 122 -11.40 -9.96 16.47
N GLY A 123 -12.12 -10.14 15.34
CA GLY A 123 -13.50 -10.63 15.37
C GLY A 123 -13.64 -12.01 15.98
N TYR A 124 -12.75 -12.94 15.64
CA TYR A 124 -12.72 -14.28 16.24
C TYR A 124 -12.55 -14.21 17.77
N MET A 125 -11.70 -13.32 18.27
CA MET A 125 -11.51 -13.13 19.72
C MET A 125 -12.74 -12.55 20.42
N GLN A 126 -13.63 -11.89 19.67
CA GLN A 126 -14.92 -11.41 20.15
C GLN A 126 -16.06 -12.44 19.97
N GLY A 127 -15.75 -13.65 19.51
CA GLY A 127 -16.73 -14.71 19.30
C GLY A 127 -17.49 -14.60 17.97
N ILE A 128 -17.08 -13.72 17.05
CA ILE A 128 -17.70 -13.55 15.73
C ILE A 128 -17.12 -14.59 14.78
N ALA A 129 -17.95 -15.55 14.34
CA ALA A 129 -17.52 -16.68 13.53
C ALA A 129 -17.10 -16.26 12.09
N ASN A 130 -17.82 -15.31 11.49
CA ASN A 130 -17.63 -14.84 10.13
C ASN A 130 -17.45 -13.32 10.10
N PRO A 131 -16.32 -12.80 10.61
CA PRO A 131 -16.10 -11.37 10.73
C PRO A 131 -16.08 -10.70 9.35
N LYS A 132 -16.77 -9.56 9.24
CA LYS A 132 -16.85 -8.75 8.03
C LYS A 132 -16.08 -7.46 8.17
N ILE A 133 -15.58 -6.98 7.04
CA ILE A 133 -14.82 -5.74 6.92
C ILE A 133 -15.53 -4.85 5.90
N ILE A 134 -15.85 -3.62 6.27
CA ILE A 134 -16.33 -2.62 5.31
C ILE A 134 -15.16 -2.13 4.47
N VAL A 135 -15.36 -2.08 3.15
CA VAL A 135 -14.40 -1.54 2.16
C VAL A 135 -15.11 -0.58 1.22
N ALA A 136 -14.37 0.33 0.61
CA ALA A 136 -14.96 1.32 -0.29
C ALA A 136 -15.00 0.86 -1.76
N GLU A 137 -15.99 1.36 -2.52
CA GLU A 137 -15.96 1.30 -3.98
C GLU A 137 -14.76 2.06 -4.54
N HIS A 138 -14.26 1.65 -5.70
CA HIS A 138 -13.11 2.24 -6.39
C HIS A 138 -11.78 2.20 -5.60
N SER A 139 -11.74 1.50 -4.46
CA SER A 139 -10.51 1.30 -3.69
C SER A 139 -9.52 0.38 -4.38
N PHE A 140 -8.24 0.52 -4.00
CA PHE A 140 -7.18 -0.40 -4.40
C PHE A 140 -6.37 -0.84 -3.16
N HIS A 141 -6.42 -2.13 -2.83
CA HIS A 141 -5.71 -2.69 -1.68
C HIS A 141 -4.67 -3.75 -2.05
N GLY A 142 -4.55 -4.10 -3.32
CA GLY A 142 -3.58 -5.07 -3.82
C GLY A 142 -4.16 -6.09 -4.78
N ARG A 143 -3.31 -7.06 -5.19
CA ARG A 143 -3.63 -8.09 -6.19
C ARG A 143 -3.49 -9.52 -5.66
N THR A 144 -3.23 -9.73 -4.37
CA THR A 144 -3.34 -11.05 -3.71
C THR A 144 -4.82 -11.40 -3.47
N MET A 145 -5.15 -12.65 -3.19
CA MET A 145 -6.56 -13.08 -3.20
C MET A 145 -7.45 -12.29 -2.25
N ALA A 146 -7.03 -12.04 -1.00
CA ALA A 146 -7.86 -11.27 -0.07
C ALA A 146 -7.84 -9.77 -0.38
N THR A 147 -6.69 -9.19 -0.72
CA THR A 147 -6.62 -7.77 -1.10
C THR A 147 -7.32 -7.47 -2.42
N LEU A 148 -7.28 -8.41 -3.38
CA LEU A 148 -8.05 -8.34 -4.63
C LEU A 148 -9.56 -8.33 -4.33
N SER A 149 -10.00 -9.17 -3.39
CA SER A 149 -11.40 -9.24 -2.98
C SER A 149 -11.86 -7.97 -2.25
N ALA A 150 -10.97 -7.32 -1.48
CA ALA A 150 -11.22 -6.04 -0.83
C ALA A 150 -11.23 -4.87 -1.82
N THR A 151 -10.44 -4.94 -2.89
CA THR A 151 -10.32 -3.89 -3.92
C THR A 151 -11.66 -3.61 -4.61
N GLY A 152 -12.03 -2.34 -4.75
CA GLY A 152 -13.32 -1.87 -5.26
C GLY A 152 -13.46 -1.84 -6.78
N ASN A 153 -12.57 -2.50 -7.53
CA ASN A 153 -12.54 -2.52 -8.99
C ASN A 153 -12.88 -3.90 -9.54
N LYS A 154 -14.08 -4.07 -10.10
CA LYS A 154 -14.56 -5.35 -10.65
C LYS A 154 -13.72 -5.86 -11.83
N LYS A 155 -13.13 -4.96 -12.62
CA LYS A 155 -12.29 -5.33 -13.77
C LYS A 155 -11.08 -6.17 -13.38
N VAL A 156 -10.44 -5.84 -12.24
CA VAL A 156 -9.25 -6.57 -11.80
C VAL A 156 -9.59 -7.88 -11.10
N GLN A 157 -10.86 -8.10 -10.75
CA GLN A 157 -11.37 -9.33 -10.14
C GLN A 157 -11.82 -10.35 -11.17
N GLU A 158 -12.04 -9.94 -12.42
CA GLU A 158 -12.55 -10.80 -13.48
C GLU A 158 -11.62 -11.99 -13.74
N GLY A 159 -12.17 -13.20 -13.72
CA GLY A 159 -11.44 -14.45 -13.93
C GLY A 159 -10.75 -15.03 -12.69
N PHE A 160 -10.79 -14.35 -11.54
CA PHE A 160 -10.13 -14.80 -10.30
C PHE A 160 -11.09 -15.30 -9.20
N GLY A 161 -12.36 -15.57 -9.58
CA GLY A 161 -13.33 -16.15 -8.64
C GLY A 161 -13.05 -17.63 -8.30
N PRO A 162 -13.57 -18.13 -7.14
CA PRO A 162 -14.36 -17.39 -6.16
C PRO A 162 -13.50 -16.42 -5.34
N LEU A 163 -14.02 -15.23 -5.09
CA LEU A 163 -13.36 -14.24 -4.26
C LEU A 163 -13.43 -14.62 -2.77
N VAL A 164 -12.51 -14.08 -1.98
CA VAL A 164 -12.53 -14.24 -0.53
C VAL A 164 -13.73 -13.50 0.06
N GLU A 165 -14.55 -14.19 0.82
CA GLU A 165 -15.74 -13.64 1.48
C GLU A 165 -15.39 -12.78 2.71
N GLY A 166 -16.39 -11.99 3.17
CA GLY A 166 -16.27 -11.18 4.38
C GLY A 166 -16.01 -9.70 4.12
N PHE A 167 -16.24 -9.21 2.91
CA PHE A 167 -16.15 -7.79 2.58
C PHE A 167 -17.54 -7.22 2.25
N ILE A 168 -17.89 -6.11 2.91
CA ILE A 168 -19.07 -5.29 2.64
C ILE A 168 -18.60 -4.04 1.91
N ARG A 169 -19.15 -3.78 0.73
CA ARG A 169 -18.71 -2.66 -0.10
C ARG A 169 -19.71 -1.52 -0.02
N VAL A 170 -19.20 -0.31 0.29
CA VAL A 170 -19.97 0.93 0.36
C VAL A 170 -19.36 1.98 -0.57
N PRO A 171 -20.12 3.00 -1.01
CA PRO A 171 -19.55 4.12 -1.74
C PRO A 171 -18.48 4.84 -0.88
N PHE A 172 -17.40 5.31 -1.52
CA PHE A 172 -16.36 6.08 -0.83
C PHE A 172 -16.90 7.45 -0.39
N GLY A 173 -16.72 7.80 0.88
CA GLY A 173 -17.20 9.05 1.46
C GLY A 173 -18.66 9.01 1.92
N ASP A 174 -19.33 7.87 1.85
CA ASP A 174 -20.75 7.74 2.24
C ASP A 174 -20.86 7.16 3.66
N ILE A 175 -21.03 8.04 4.63
CA ILE A 175 -21.19 7.68 6.05
C ILE A 175 -22.55 7.01 6.30
N GLU A 176 -23.63 7.46 5.62
CA GLU A 176 -24.95 6.86 5.77
C GLU A 176 -24.93 5.39 5.34
N ALA A 177 -24.24 5.06 4.26
CA ALA A 177 -24.09 3.67 3.81
C ALA A 177 -23.28 2.81 4.81
N ILE A 178 -22.32 3.39 5.53
CA ILE A 178 -21.60 2.71 6.61
C ILE A 178 -22.53 2.44 7.79
N GLU A 179 -23.32 3.41 8.20
CA GLU A 179 -24.30 3.25 9.30
C GLU A 179 -25.39 2.24 8.93
N GLU A 180 -25.87 2.26 7.69
CA GLU A 180 -26.85 1.27 7.20
C GLU A 180 -26.24 -0.15 7.22
N ALA A 181 -24.98 -0.30 6.80
CA ALA A 181 -24.29 -1.57 6.89
C ALA A 181 -24.17 -2.06 8.35
N ALA A 182 -23.93 -1.15 9.31
CA ALA A 182 -23.88 -1.47 10.73
C ALA A 182 -25.19 -2.06 11.26
N ILE A 183 -26.33 -1.55 10.80
CA ILE A 183 -27.66 -2.04 11.20
C ILE A 183 -27.90 -3.47 10.68
N HIS A 184 -27.47 -3.76 9.45
CA HIS A 184 -27.77 -5.02 8.77
C HIS A 184 -26.73 -6.12 9.01
N HIS A 185 -25.54 -5.79 9.51
CA HIS A 185 -24.42 -6.71 9.65
C HIS A 185 -23.78 -6.61 11.05
N PRO A 186 -24.32 -7.33 12.05
CA PRO A 186 -23.78 -7.34 13.41
C PRO A 186 -22.41 -8.03 13.52
N ASP A 187 -21.94 -8.64 12.46
CA ASP A 187 -20.67 -9.34 12.31
C ASP A 187 -19.53 -8.47 11.71
N ILE A 188 -19.77 -7.17 11.54
CA ILE A 188 -18.72 -6.22 11.15
C ILE A 188 -17.72 -6.03 12.29
N VAL A 189 -16.43 -6.03 11.97
CA VAL A 189 -15.32 -5.88 12.92
C VAL A 189 -14.35 -4.77 12.55
N ALA A 190 -14.39 -4.26 11.33
CA ALA A 190 -13.47 -3.23 10.87
C ALA A 190 -14.05 -2.42 9.70
N ILE A 191 -13.51 -1.21 9.53
CA ILE A 191 -13.61 -0.39 8.31
C ILE A 191 -12.20 -0.27 7.73
N PHE A 192 -12.04 -0.56 6.43
CA PHE A 192 -10.76 -0.54 5.73
C PHE A 192 -10.85 0.34 4.49
N VAL A 193 -10.20 1.50 4.52
CA VAL A 193 -10.26 2.54 3.48
C VAL A 193 -8.90 3.17 3.24
N GLU A 194 -8.73 3.75 2.05
CA GLU A 194 -7.65 4.69 1.76
C GLU A 194 -8.06 6.09 2.26
N PRO A 195 -7.18 6.89 2.88
CA PRO A 195 -7.49 8.30 3.21
C PRO A 195 -7.81 9.14 1.98
N ILE A 196 -7.07 8.90 0.90
CA ILE A 196 -7.29 9.42 -0.45
C ILE A 196 -7.15 8.23 -1.39
N GLN A 197 -8.16 7.94 -2.20
CA GLN A 197 -8.06 6.85 -3.18
C GLN A 197 -7.08 7.23 -4.29
N GLY A 198 -5.97 6.51 -4.39
CA GLY A 198 -4.92 6.82 -5.35
C GLY A 198 -5.20 6.24 -6.73
N GLU A 199 -5.33 4.92 -6.86
CA GLU A 199 -5.52 4.22 -8.14
C GLU A 199 -6.85 4.57 -8.81
N GLY A 200 -7.89 4.82 -8.03
CA GLY A 200 -9.19 5.23 -8.52
C GLY A 200 -9.26 6.64 -9.14
N GLY A 201 -8.17 7.42 -9.09
CA GLY A 201 -8.06 8.72 -9.74
C GLY A 201 -7.80 9.90 -8.79
N VAL A 202 -7.14 9.67 -7.66
CA VAL A 202 -6.85 10.67 -6.61
C VAL A 202 -8.16 11.28 -6.07
N ASN A 203 -9.04 10.41 -5.58
CA ASN A 203 -10.34 10.83 -5.06
C ASN A 203 -10.23 11.13 -3.55
N THR A 204 -10.70 12.30 -3.16
CA THR A 204 -10.95 12.66 -1.77
C THR A 204 -12.43 12.45 -1.43
N ALA A 205 -12.73 12.14 -0.17
CA ALA A 205 -14.12 12.12 0.28
C ALA A 205 -14.75 13.53 0.16
N PRO A 206 -16.05 13.64 -0.15
CA PRO A 206 -16.73 14.95 -0.29
C PRO A 206 -16.62 15.83 0.96
N GLN A 207 -16.56 15.20 2.15
CA GLN A 207 -16.41 15.86 3.45
C GLN A 207 -14.95 16.26 3.76
N GLY A 208 -14.00 15.91 2.88
CA GLY A 208 -12.59 16.07 3.17
C GLY A 208 -12.14 15.17 4.34
N PHE A 209 -11.31 15.69 5.23
CA PHE A 209 -10.78 14.92 6.35
C PHE A 209 -11.81 14.58 7.45
N SER A 210 -12.95 15.28 7.54
CA SER A 210 -14.01 14.93 8.50
C SER A 210 -14.57 13.52 8.28
N TYR A 211 -14.47 12.98 7.06
CA TYR A 211 -14.82 11.60 6.76
C TYR A 211 -14.06 10.59 7.64
N LEU A 212 -12.75 10.80 7.83
CA LEU A 212 -11.95 9.91 8.68
C LEU A 212 -12.29 10.07 10.17
N GLU A 213 -12.62 11.29 10.61
CA GLU A 213 -13.08 11.55 11.98
C GLU A 213 -14.41 10.86 12.26
N GLU A 214 -15.36 10.91 11.32
CA GLU A 214 -16.65 10.23 11.39
C GLU A 214 -16.47 8.70 11.40
N ILE A 215 -15.62 8.13 10.53
CA ILE A 215 -15.26 6.70 10.59
C ILE A 215 -14.67 6.34 11.96
N ARG A 216 -13.79 7.17 12.53
CA ARG A 216 -13.21 6.92 13.85
C ARG A 216 -14.28 6.88 14.93
N GLN A 217 -15.26 7.79 14.88
CA GLN A 217 -16.38 7.81 15.82
C GLN A 217 -17.23 6.54 15.71
N ILE A 218 -17.59 6.13 14.49
CA ILE A 218 -18.35 4.89 14.23
C ILE A 218 -17.58 3.67 14.75
N CYS A 219 -16.30 3.57 14.44
CA CYS A 219 -15.46 2.47 14.93
C CYS A 219 -15.41 2.42 16.47
N ASN A 220 -15.34 3.58 17.14
CA ASN A 220 -15.36 3.65 18.60
C ASN A 220 -16.71 3.20 19.18
N GLN A 221 -17.84 3.62 18.58
CA GLN A 221 -19.19 3.26 19.00
C GLN A 221 -19.45 1.74 18.91
N HIS A 222 -18.95 1.11 17.85
CA HIS A 222 -19.20 -0.31 17.58
C HIS A 222 -18.07 -1.23 18.05
N ASN A 223 -17.00 -0.69 18.62
CA ASN A 223 -15.78 -1.43 18.97
C ASN A 223 -15.18 -2.15 17.73
N TRP A 224 -15.10 -1.44 16.61
CA TRP A 224 -14.48 -1.90 15.36
C TRP A 224 -13.06 -1.35 15.22
N LEU A 225 -12.25 -2.04 14.43
CA LEU A 225 -10.96 -1.54 14.01
C LEU A 225 -11.15 -0.52 12.88
N MET A 226 -10.45 0.61 12.98
CA MET A 226 -10.24 1.52 11.86
C MET A 226 -8.91 1.17 11.20
N MET A 227 -8.95 0.78 9.94
CA MET A 227 -7.79 0.38 9.16
C MET A 227 -7.62 1.36 7.99
N LEU A 228 -6.47 2.03 7.94
CA LEU A 228 -6.15 3.00 6.89
C LEU A 228 -5.05 2.43 5.98
N ASP A 229 -5.37 2.34 4.70
CA ASP A 229 -4.39 1.99 3.66
C ASP A 229 -3.63 3.24 3.24
N GLU A 230 -2.49 3.45 3.87
CA GLU A 230 -1.58 4.58 3.62
C GLU A 230 -0.43 4.22 2.68
N VAL A 231 -0.55 3.16 1.89
CA VAL A 231 0.49 2.75 0.94
C VAL A 231 0.83 3.86 -0.05
N GLN A 232 -0.15 4.66 -0.47
CA GLN A 232 0.09 5.81 -1.34
C GLN A 232 0.07 7.16 -0.63
N THR A 233 -0.58 7.29 0.51
CA THR A 233 -0.76 8.58 1.20
C THR A 233 0.27 8.83 2.30
N GLY A 234 0.81 7.79 2.90
CA GLY A 234 1.76 7.88 4.01
C GLY A 234 3.17 8.31 3.62
N ASN A 235 4.05 8.36 4.61
CA ASN A 235 5.46 8.68 4.48
C ASN A 235 5.75 10.04 3.82
N GLY A 236 4.95 11.07 4.15
CA GLY A 236 5.16 12.44 3.70
C GLY A 236 4.52 12.77 2.35
N ARG A 237 3.78 11.84 1.70
CA ARG A 237 3.15 12.11 0.40
C ARG A 237 2.13 13.24 0.47
N THR A 238 1.38 13.35 1.56
CA THR A 238 0.36 14.37 1.77
C THR A 238 0.86 15.60 2.54
N GLY A 239 2.14 15.59 2.96
CA GLY A 239 2.78 16.67 3.72
C GLY A 239 3.09 16.30 5.17
N GLU A 240 2.38 15.34 5.75
CA GLU A 240 2.62 14.75 7.05
C GLU A 240 3.08 13.29 6.91
N TYR A 241 3.55 12.67 7.99
CA TYR A 241 3.99 11.26 7.92
C TYR A 241 2.82 10.31 7.66
N PHE A 242 1.70 10.54 8.35
CA PHE A 242 0.46 9.79 8.24
C PHE A 242 -0.74 10.69 8.54
#